data_72424f925e75c7296712573a21513e5c
#
_entry.id   72424f925e75c7296712573a21513e5c
#
_cell.length_a   1.000
_cell.length_b   1.000
_cell.length_c   1.000
_cell.angle_alpha   90.00
_cell.angle_beta   90.00
_cell.angle_gamma   90.00
#
_symmetry.space_group_name_H-M   'P 1'
#
loop_
_entity.id
_entity.type
_entity.pdbx_description
1 polymer ?
#
loop_
_entity_poly.entity_id
_entity_poly.type
_entity_poly.pdbx_seq_one_letter_code
_entity_poly.pdbx_strand_id
1 'polypeptide(L)'
;MKTYVPKPIDLSNVELTEDLNELREAIAENAHEIWAENRQAEGWSYGPQRDDLLKQTPDMVPYSQLSEGEKKYDREMAMKTIKLVKKLGYDLIKREETELYKVLKQRIQHSEEEFYCRQCGNVIYKHQIFCDKCGIELNLDCE
;
A
#
# COMPACT_ATOMS: atom_id res chain seq x y z
N MET A 1 -33.75 4.89 13.24
CA MET A 1 -32.61 5.45 12.46
C MET A 1 -32.45 4.64 11.18
N LYS A 2 -32.46 5.26 10.01
CA LYS A 2 -32.20 4.51 8.76
C LYS A 2 -30.71 4.24 8.66
N THR A 3 -30.34 2.97 8.62
CA THR A 3 -28.94 2.56 8.41
C THR A 3 -28.50 2.95 6.99
N TYR A 4 -27.36 3.62 6.87
CA TYR A 4 -26.77 3.93 5.57
C TYR A 4 -26.33 2.62 4.86
N VAL A 5 -26.76 2.45 3.65
CA VAL A 5 -26.36 1.32 2.78
C VAL A 5 -25.51 1.88 1.64
N PRO A 6 -24.21 1.56 1.60
CA PRO A 6 -23.35 2.03 0.52
C PRO A 6 -23.77 1.43 -0.83
N LYS A 7 -23.65 2.24 -1.87
CA LYS A 7 -23.99 1.84 -3.26
C LYS A 7 -22.81 2.16 -4.17
N PRO A 8 -21.72 1.39 -4.11
CA PRO A 8 -20.59 1.60 -5.01
C PRO A 8 -20.99 1.34 -6.46
N ILE A 9 -20.33 2.04 -7.38
CA ILE A 9 -20.53 1.83 -8.82
C ILE A 9 -19.96 0.45 -9.16
N ASP A 10 -20.71 -0.33 -9.96
CA ASP A 10 -20.23 -1.59 -10.49
C ASP A 10 -19.15 -1.34 -11.56
N LEU A 11 -17.95 -1.84 -11.29
CA LEU A 11 -16.74 -1.71 -12.11
C LEU A 11 -16.25 -3.07 -12.63
N SER A 12 -17.03 -4.13 -12.46
CA SER A 12 -16.64 -5.52 -12.77
C SER A 12 -16.33 -5.72 -14.25
N ASN A 13 -16.94 -4.93 -15.12
CA ASN A 13 -16.75 -5.00 -16.59
C ASN A 13 -15.61 -4.08 -17.12
N VAL A 14 -14.87 -3.44 -16.23
CA VAL A 14 -13.73 -2.60 -16.61
C VAL A 14 -12.44 -3.38 -16.40
N GLU A 15 -11.76 -3.70 -17.48
CA GLU A 15 -10.45 -4.34 -17.45
C GLU A 15 -9.33 -3.30 -17.48
N LEU A 16 -8.24 -3.58 -16.77
CA LEU A 16 -7.04 -2.78 -16.74
C LEU A 16 -5.88 -3.54 -17.38
N THR A 17 -5.04 -2.82 -18.08
CA THR A 17 -3.79 -3.32 -18.65
C THR A 17 -2.71 -3.45 -17.56
N GLU A 18 -1.70 -4.29 -17.78
CA GLU A 18 -0.66 -4.58 -16.78
C GLU A 18 0.12 -3.34 -16.35
N ASP A 19 0.39 -2.41 -17.25
CA ASP A 19 1.05 -1.13 -16.97
C ASP A 19 0.30 -0.27 -15.94
N LEU A 20 -1.01 -0.45 -15.80
CA LEU A 20 -1.81 0.21 -14.78
C LEU A 20 -1.68 -0.42 -13.38
N ASN A 21 -1.10 -1.61 -13.26
CA ASN A 21 -0.80 -2.20 -11.95
C ASN A 21 0.30 -1.42 -11.21
N GLU A 22 1.30 -0.94 -11.93
CA GLU A 22 2.35 -0.07 -11.36
C GLU A 22 1.76 1.26 -10.90
N LEU A 23 0.84 1.83 -11.68
CA LEU A 23 0.10 3.04 -11.29
C LEU A 23 -0.75 2.80 -10.05
N ARG A 24 -1.39 1.63 -9.93
CA ARG A 24 -2.15 1.23 -8.74
C ARG A 24 -1.30 1.26 -7.49
N GLU A 25 -0.11 0.67 -7.52
CA GLU A 25 0.80 0.65 -6.36
C GLU A 25 1.26 2.07 -6.00
N ALA A 26 1.63 2.88 -6.98
CA ALA A 26 2.03 4.26 -6.74
C ALA A 26 0.89 5.09 -6.11
N ILE A 27 -0.36 4.90 -6.54
CA ILE A 27 -1.52 5.58 -5.95
C ILE A 27 -1.76 5.07 -4.53
N ALA A 28 -1.69 3.77 -4.29
CA ALA A 28 -1.90 3.18 -2.97
C ALA A 28 -0.86 3.68 -1.96
N GLU A 29 0.42 3.66 -2.31
CA GLU A 29 1.50 4.20 -1.47
C GLU A 29 1.27 5.68 -1.16
N ASN A 30 1.02 6.50 -2.20
CA ASN A 30 0.81 7.94 -2.01
C ASN A 30 -0.45 8.26 -1.19
N ALA A 31 -1.52 7.48 -1.35
CA ALA A 31 -2.73 7.63 -0.53
C ALA A 31 -2.45 7.38 0.95
N HIS A 32 -1.65 6.36 1.27
CA HIS A 32 -1.21 6.10 2.64
C HIS A 32 -0.35 7.24 3.19
N GLU A 33 0.60 7.75 2.42
CA GLU A 33 1.46 8.87 2.83
C GLU A 33 0.64 10.14 3.11
N ILE A 34 -0.34 10.46 2.26
CA ILE A 34 -1.26 11.59 2.49
C ILE A 34 -2.09 11.37 3.76
N TRP A 35 -2.60 10.16 3.97
CA TRP A 35 -3.33 9.81 5.18
C TRP A 35 -2.45 10.00 6.42
N ALA A 36 -1.22 9.50 6.39
CA ALA A 36 -0.28 9.58 7.50
C ALA A 36 0.10 11.06 7.81
N GLU A 37 0.37 11.86 6.79
CA GLU A 37 0.64 13.30 6.94
C GLU A 37 -0.52 14.02 7.64
N ASN A 38 -1.75 13.80 7.19
CA ASN A 38 -2.93 14.39 7.79
C ASN A 38 -3.13 13.95 9.24
N ARG A 39 -2.93 12.66 9.53
CA ARG A 39 -3.03 12.12 10.89
C ARG A 39 -1.97 12.69 11.82
N GLN A 40 -0.73 12.83 11.35
CA GLN A 40 0.33 13.46 12.12
C GLN A 40 0.01 14.92 12.43
N ALA A 41 -0.55 15.67 11.48
CA ALA A 41 -1.00 17.04 11.70
C ALA A 41 -2.11 17.15 12.76
N GLU A 42 -2.95 16.12 12.90
CA GLU A 42 -3.97 16.00 13.94
C GLU A 42 -3.41 15.50 15.30
N GLY A 43 -2.11 15.20 15.37
CA GLY A 43 -1.42 14.73 16.58
C GLY A 43 -1.41 13.21 16.77
N TRP A 44 -1.73 12.44 15.73
CA TRP A 44 -1.60 10.98 15.76
C TRP A 44 -0.14 10.54 15.66
N SER A 45 0.17 9.43 16.31
CA SER A 45 1.49 8.81 16.32
C SER A 45 1.37 7.29 16.25
N TYR A 46 2.52 6.63 16.08
CA TYR A 46 2.57 5.18 16.14
C TYR A 46 2.26 4.68 17.54
N GLY A 47 1.52 3.59 17.62
CA GLY A 47 1.30 2.79 18.82
C GLY A 47 0.95 1.36 18.44
N PRO A 48 1.25 0.37 19.31
CA PRO A 48 1.08 -1.05 19.00
C PRO A 48 -0.40 -1.47 18.82
N GLN A 49 -1.31 -0.65 19.30
CA GLN A 49 -2.75 -0.81 19.17
C GLN A 49 -3.40 0.54 18.91
N ARG A 50 -4.56 0.52 18.28
CA ARG A 50 -5.34 1.73 18.07
C ARG A 50 -5.89 2.23 19.40
N ASP A 51 -5.60 3.48 19.71
CA ASP A 51 -6.10 4.22 20.87
C ASP A 51 -6.52 5.63 20.43
N ASP A 52 -7.81 5.86 20.39
CA ASP A 52 -8.37 7.15 19.95
C ASP A 52 -8.15 8.27 20.97
N LEU A 53 -8.00 7.95 22.26
CA LEU A 53 -7.73 8.92 23.31
C LEU A 53 -6.27 9.41 23.27
N LEU A 54 -5.35 8.49 23.09
CA LEU A 54 -3.91 8.78 22.95
C LEU A 54 -3.55 9.15 21.52
N LYS A 55 -4.47 9.04 20.57
CA LYS A 55 -4.24 9.23 19.14
C LYS A 55 -3.08 8.37 18.62
N GLN A 56 -3.17 7.08 18.88
CA GLN A 56 -2.17 6.10 18.44
C GLN A 56 -2.80 5.06 17.51
N THR A 57 -2.02 4.63 16.51
CA THR A 57 -2.39 3.56 15.59
C THR A 57 -1.17 2.79 15.11
N PRO A 58 -1.26 1.45 14.93
CA PRO A 58 -0.16 0.66 14.37
C PRO A 58 0.11 0.97 12.89
N ASP A 59 -0.84 1.62 12.20
CA ASP A 59 -0.72 1.96 10.78
C ASP A 59 0.11 3.21 10.51
N MET A 60 0.59 3.90 11.56
CA MET A 60 1.47 5.07 11.44
C MET A 60 2.91 4.64 11.18
N VAL A 61 3.10 3.94 10.08
CA VAL A 61 4.37 3.39 9.58
C VAL A 61 4.48 3.64 8.08
N PRO A 62 5.66 3.58 7.47
CA PRO A 62 5.80 3.62 6.01
C PRO A 62 4.94 2.56 5.33
N TYR A 63 4.43 2.86 4.13
CA TYR A 63 3.58 1.94 3.37
C TYR A 63 4.18 0.54 3.24
N SER A 64 5.48 0.43 3.03
CA SER A 64 6.19 -0.85 2.94
C SER A 64 6.06 -1.73 4.19
N GLN A 65 5.83 -1.13 5.36
CA GLN A 65 5.70 -1.80 6.66
C GLN A 65 4.25 -2.07 7.07
N LEU A 66 3.27 -1.60 6.29
CA LEU A 66 1.87 -1.92 6.54
C LEU A 66 1.60 -3.42 6.43
N SER A 67 0.59 -3.89 7.17
CA SER A 67 0.07 -5.23 6.97
C SER A 67 -0.47 -5.42 5.55
N GLU A 68 -0.45 -6.64 5.04
CA GLU A 68 -1.02 -6.94 3.72
C GLU A 68 -2.54 -6.64 3.65
N GLY A 69 -3.24 -6.72 4.77
CA GLY A 69 -4.64 -6.33 4.85
C GLY A 69 -4.87 -4.84 4.57
N GLU A 70 -4.04 -3.98 5.18
CA GLU A 70 -4.09 -2.53 4.94
C GLU A 70 -3.64 -2.16 3.53
N LYS A 71 -2.54 -2.74 3.05
CA LYS A 71 -2.09 -2.58 1.66
C LYS A 71 -3.15 -3.00 0.65
N LYS A 72 -3.83 -4.12 0.89
CA LYS A 72 -4.91 -4.61 0.03
C LYS A 72 -6.05 -3.60 -0.04
N TYR A 73 -6.41 -2.98 1.06
CA TYR A 73 -7.45 -1.96 1.11
C TYR A 73 -7.07 -0.74 0.24
N ASP A 74 -5.86 -0.22 0.42
CA ASP A 74 -5.35 0.92 -0.36
C ASP A 74 -5.25 0.59 -1.86
N ARG A 75 -4.77 -0.61 -2.20
CA ARG A 75 -4.70 -1.12 -3.58
C ARG A 75 -6.09 -1.25 -4.21
N GLU A 76 -7.06 -1.74 -3.47
CA GLU A 76 -8.44 -1.88 -3.96
C GLU A 76 -9.07 -0.51 -4.23
N MET A 77 -8.86 0.46 -3.36
CA MET A 77 -9.32 1.82 -3.56
C MET A 77 -8.66 2.47 -4.80
N ALA A 78 -7.36 2.31 -4.96
CA ALA A 78 -6.62 2.77 -6.13
C ALA A 78 -7.15 2.14 -7.42
N MET A 79 -7.32 0.82 -7.44
CA MET A 79 -7.84 0.07 -8.58
C MET A 79 -9.24 0.52 -8.98
N LYS A 80 -10.14 0.67 -8.02
CA LYS A 80 -11.52 1.12 -8.26
C LYS A 80 -11.55 2.55 -8.77
N THR A 81 -10.66 3.41 -8.30
CA THR A 81 -10.53 4.79 -8.79
C THR A 81 -10.09 4.81 -10.25
N ILE A 82 -9.07 4.05 -10.62
CA ILE A 82 -8.60 3.95 -12.02
C ILE A 82 -9.72 3.39 -12.93
N LYS A 83 -10.41 2.34 -12.50
CA LYS A 83 -11.54 1.77 -13.23
C LYS A 83 -12.68 2.77 -13.41
N LEU A 84 -12.97 3.57 -12.39
CA LEU A 84 -14.01 4.59 -12.46
C LEU A 84 -13.65 5.67 -13.48
N VAL A 85 -12.40 6.13 -13.50
CA VAL A 85 -11.89 7.08 -14.50
C VAL A 85 -12.14 6.56 -15.91
N LYS A 86 -11.80 5.30 -16.18
CA LYS A 86 -12.06 4.66 -17.49
C LYS A 86 -13.55 4.55 -17.78
N LYS A 87 -14.36 4.14 -16.82
CA LYS A 87 -15.80 4.02 -16.99
C LYS A 87 -16.50 5.34 -17.29
N LEU A 88 -15.95 6.44 -16.78
CA LEU A 88 -16.44 7.80 -17.06
C LEU A 88 -16.01 8.32 -18.45
N GLY A 89 -15.29 7.53 -19.24
CA GLY A 89 -14.88 7.88 -20.60
C GLY A 89 -13.54 8.59 -20.73
N TYR A 90 -12.74 8.59 -19.64
CA TYR A 90 -11.38 9.11 -19.69
C TYR A 90 -10.38 8.01 -20.01
N ASP A 91 -9.41 8.32 -20.86
CA ASP A 91 -8.28 7.45 -21.14
C ASP A 91 -7.05 7.88 -20.34
N LEU A 92 -6.38 6.88 -19.74
CA LEU A 92 -5.10 7.06 -19.09
C LEU A 92 -3.99 6.74 -20.09
N ILE A 93 -3.29 7.75 -20.53
CA ILE A 93 -2.19 7.60 -21.47
C ILE A 93 -0.89 7.87 -20.71
N LYS A 94 -0.03 6.85 -20.62
CA LYS A 94 1.32 7.02 -20.11
C LYS A 94 2.14 7.79 -21.15
N ARG A 95 2.68 8.93 -20.75
CA ARG A 95 3.66 9.69 -21.53
C ARG A 95 5.05 9.08 -21.33
N GLU A 96 6.10 9.81 -21.65
CA GLU A 96 7.46 9.37 -21.37
C GLU A 96 7.68 9.10 -19.87
N GLU A 97 8.52 8.11 -19.55
CA GLU A 97 8.84 7.80 -18.16
C GLU A 97 9.57 8.99 -17.51
N THR A 98 8.92 9.57 -16.50
CA THR A 98 9.53 10.60 -15.67
C THR A 98 10.52 10.00 -14.69
N GLU A 99 11.48 10.80 -14.20
CA GLU A 99 12.42 10.34 -13.16
C GLU A 99 11.69 9.89 -11.89
N LEU A 100 10.62 10.59 -11.49
CA LEU A 100 9.77 10.16 -10.37
C LEU A 100 9.17 8.77 -10.60
N TYR A 101 8.66 8.51 -11.81
CA TYR A 101 8.09 7.20 -12.15
C TYR A 101 9.14 6.08 -12.07
N LYS A 102 10.35 6.32 -12.57
CA LYS A 102 11.45 5.35 -12.48
C LYS A 102 11.79 5.01 -11.02
N VAL A 103 11.84 6.01 -10.16
CA VAL A 103 12.10 5.82 -8.71
C VAL A 103 10.98 5.02 -8.05
N LEU A 104 9.71 5.35 -8.33
CA LEU A 104 8.56 4.61 -7.79
C LEU A 104 8.54 3.16 -8.28
N LYS A 105 8.80 2.95 -9.57
CA LYS A 105 8.89 1.60 -10.15
C LYS A 105 9.95 0.74 -9.49
N GLN A 106 11.12 1.29 -9.20
CA GLN A 106 12.18 0.58 -8.48
C GLN A 106 11.75 0.21 -7.07
N ARG A 107 11.07 1.11 -6.34
CA ARG A 107 10.54 0.81 -4.99
C ARG A 107 9.53 -0.32 -5.02
N ILE A 108 8.60 -0.31 -5.99
CA ILE A 108 7.56 -1.33 -6.15
C ILE A 108 8.20 -2.69 -6.44
N GLN A 109 9.15 -2.74 -7.38
CA GLN A 109 9.86 -3.98 -7.72
C GLN A 109 10.63 -4.56 -6.53
N HIS A 110 11.24 -3.72 -5.71
CA HIS A 110 11.93 -4.16 -4.48
C HIS A 110 10.98 -4.60 -3.37
N SER A 111 9.74 -4.11 -3.33
CA SER A 111 8.74 -4.52 -2.34
C SER A 111 8.08 -5.85 -2.68
N GLU A 112 8.13 -6.29 -3.93
CA GLU A 112 7.56 -7.57 -4.39
C GLU A 112 8.54 -8.75 -4.30
N GLU A 113 9.81 -8.51 -3.99
CA GLU A 113 10.75 -9.60 -3.71
C GLU A 113 10.42 -10.25 -2.37
N GLU A 114 9.77 -11.40 -2.43
CA GLU A 114 9.50 -12.24 -1.28
C GLU A 114 10.75 -13.03 -0.90
N PHE A 115 11.18 -12.88 0.33
CA PHE A 115 12.20 -13.71 0.94
C PHE A 115 11.54 -14.62 1.97
N TYR A 116 12.21 -15.71 2.30
CA TYR A 116 11.70 -16.63 3.32
C TYR A 116 12.64 -16.69 4.51
N CYS A 117 12.08 -16.59 5.70
CA CYS A 117 12.82 -16.75 6.94
C CYS A 117 13.47 -18.15 7.00
N ARG A 118 14.77 -18.21 7.14
CA ARG A 118 15.50 -19.48 7.22
C ARG A 118 15.15 -20.31 8.44
N GLN A 119 14.65 -19.68 9.49
CA GLN A 119 14.29 -20.33 10.74
C GLN A 119 12.90 -20.98 10.69
N CYS A 120 11.89 -20.27 10.19
CA CYS A 120 10.49 -20.69 10.28
C CYS A 120 9.74 -20.75 8.95
N GLY A 121 10.38 -20.39 7.83
CA GLY A 121 9.79 -20.39 6.49
C GLY A 121 8.74 -19.29 6.26
N ASN A 122 8.57 -18.36 7.19
CA ASN A 122 7.66 -17.23 7.01
C ASN A 122 8.13 -16.30 5.90
N VAL A 123 7.19 -15.73 5.16
CA VAL A 123 7.51 -14.67 4.18
C VAL A 123 8.04 -13.45 4.91
N ILE A 124 9.17 -12.94 4.45
CA ILE A 124 9.83 -11.76 4.98
C ILE A 124 10.15 -10.80 3.84
N TYR A 125 10.31 -9.54 4.15
CA TYR A 125 10.59 -8.48 3.19
C TYR A 125 11.98 -7.88 3.43
N LYS A 126 12.61 -7.40 2.38
CA LYS A 126 14.01 -6.91 2.38
C LYS A 126 14.32 -5.85 3.46
N HIS A 127 13.33 -5.10 3.90
CA HIS A 127 13.48 -4.04 4.90
C HIS A 127 13.27 -4.51 6.34
N GLN A 128 12.88 -5.77 6.55
CA GLN A 128 12.68 -6.31 7.89
C GLN A 128 14.02 -6.62 8.56
N ILE A 129 14.16 -6.19 9.80
CA ILE A 129 15.32 -6.49 10.64
C ILE A 129 15.11 -7.81 11.41
N PHE A 130 13.84 -8.10 11.72
CA PHE A 130 13.44 -9.31 12.45
C PHE A 130 12.30 -10.01 11.73
N CYS A 131 12.27 -11.34 11.84
CA CYS A 131 11.12 -12.13 11.37
C CYS A 131 9.93 -11.94 12.30
N ASP A 132 8.79 -11.52 11.76
CA ASP A 132 7.56 -11.25 12.52
C ASP A 132 7.00 -12.48 13.23
N LYS A 133 7.30 -13.68 12.71
CA LYS A 133 6.77 -14.92 13.24
C LYS A 133 7.65 -15.56 14.31
N CYS A 134 8.95 -15.61 14.13
CA CYS A 134 9.87 -16.29 15.06
C CYS A 134 10.83 -15.36 15.78
N GLY A 135 10.85 -14.06 15.45
CA GLY A 135 11.67 -13.05 16.11
C GLY A 135 13.16 -13.11 15.81
N ILE A 136 13.61 -14.01 14.91
CA ILE A 136 15.03 -14.06 14.55
C ILE A 136 15.46 -12.80 13.81
N GLU A 137 16.66 -12.33 14.12
CA GLU A 137 17.27 -11.23 13.39
C GLU A 137 17.62 -11.64 11.95
N LEU A 138 17.23 -10.81 11.00
CA LEU A 138 17.39 -11.04 9.58
C LEU A 138 18.57 -10.22 9.06
N ASN A 139 19.70 -10.87 8.81
CA ASN A 139 20.82 -10.28 8.09
C ASN A 139 20.58 -10.48 6.58
N LEU A 140 19.78 -9.60 6.00
CA LEU A 140 19.58 -9.53 4.56
C LEU A 140 20.67 -8.62 3.94
N ASP A 141 21.94 -8.96 4.15
CA ASP A 141 23.03 -8.31 3.47
C ASP A 141 22.90 -8.60 1.97
N CYS A 142 22.63 -7.55 1.21
CA CYS A 142 22.61 -7.60 -0.23
C CYS A 142 24.06 -7.61 -0.72
N GLU A 143 24.49 -8.73 -1.28
CA GLU A 143 25.57 -8.73 -2.26
C GLU A 143 25.08 -8.20 -3.61
#